data_42a4cea328893d36cce0c9604756d86a
#
_entry.id   42a4cea328893d36cce0c9604756d86a
#
_cell.length_a   1.000
_cell.length_b   1.000
_cell.length_c   1.000
_cell.angle_alpha   90.00
_cell.angle_beta   90.00
_cell.angle_gamma   90.00
#
_symmetry.space_group_name_H-M   'P 1'
#
loop_
_entity.id
_entity.type
_entity.pdbx_description
1 polymer ?
#
loop_
_entity_poly.entity_id
_entity_poly.type
_entity_poly.pdbx_seq_one_letter_code
_entity_poly.pdbx_strand_id
1 'polypeptide(L)'
;GGRYNSINTFACCSGILGGNSNTLTHANTFIIGSNLTSTATCYTFMNNACVAGTTRTTTLIETSAKRFKECILPLQDQIENIKKLEPVEFQWKKDKTKDIGFIAEDVKEIYPDLVAYEEDGEISGVQYSKLTTVLVKALQQQQEQIQELKKELFIIKQQG
;
A
#
# COMPACT_ATOMS: atom_id res chain seq x y z
N GLY A 1 5.26 -11.47 28.45
CA GLY A 1 6.08 -12.68 28.27
C GLY A 1 6.97 -12.58 27.03
N GLY A 2 7.76 -13.58 26.81
CA GLY A 2 8.70 -13.65 25.71
C GLY A 2 10.14 -13.81 26.22
N ARG A 3 11.08 -14.06 25.27
CA ARG A 3 12.49 -14.30 25.62
C ARG A 3 13.38 -13.24 24.99
N TYR A 4 14.52 -12.96 25.64
CA TYR A 4 15.54 -12.04 25.12
C TYR A 4 15.06 -10.62 24.83
N ASN A 5 14.00 -10.17 25.52
CA ASN A 5 13.52 -8.80 25.43
C ASN A 5 14.32 -7.91 26.40
N SER A 6 14.72 -6.73 25.94
CA SER A 6 15.45 -5.72 26.71
C SER A 6 14.70 -4.39 26.72
N ILE A 7 14.56 -3.82 27.90
CA ILE A 7 14.02 -2.46 28.11
C ILE A 7 15.11 -1.64 28.81
N ASN A 8 15.53 -0.58 28.16
CA ASN A 8 16.54 0.33 28.71
C ASN A 8 15.95 1.18 29.85
N THR A 9 16.79 1.59 30.78
CA THR A 9 16.41 2.45 31.92
C THR A 9 15.82 3.81 31.50
N PHE A 10 16.14 4.30 30.32
CA PHE A 10 15.57 5.56 29.77
C PHE A 10 14.21 5.38 29.06
N ALA A 11 13.72 4.16 28.91
CA ALA A 11 12.45 3.85 28.29
C ALA A 11 11.27 3.99 29.26
N CYS A 12 11.13 5.15 29.91
CA CYS A 12 10.03 5.42 30.83
C CYS A 12 8.66 5.35 30.10
N CYS A 13 7.62 4.91 30.81
CA CYS A 13 6.24 4.79 30.30
C CYS A 13 6.15 3.92 29.03
N SER A 14 6.95 2.89 28.92
CA SER A 14 7.08 2.05 27.74
C SER A 14 6.93 0.58 28.09
N GLY A 15 6.64 -0.27 27.11
CA GLY A 15 6.45 -1.69 27.33
C GLY A 15 6.63 -2.57 26.11
N ILE A 16 6.94 -3.85 26.35
CA ILE A 16 6.94 -4.90 25.35
C ILE A 16 5.79 -5.86 25.69
N LEU A 17 4.81 -5.98 24.83
CA LEU A 17 3.61 -6.79 25.03
C LEU A 17 3.79 -8.25 24.58
N GLY A 18 5.01 -8.68 24.32
CA GLY A 18 5.33 -10.08 23.98
C GLY A 18 6.41 -10.17 22.91
N GLY A 19 6.55 -11.38 22.36
CA GLY A 19 7.56 -11.67 21.34
C GLY A 19 8.97 -11.87 21.91
N ASN A 20 9.93 -12.06 21.02
CA ASN A 20 11.31 -12.37 21.36
C ASN A 20 12.30 -11.36 20.78
N SER A 21 13.44 -11.20 21.45
CA SER A 21 14.58 -10.42 20.94
C SER A 21 14.23 -8.97 20.56
N ASN A 22 13.37 -8.34 21.34
CA ASN A 22 13.02 -6.95 21.17
C ASN A 22 13.92 -6.05 22.03
N THR A 23 14.28 -4.88 21.50
CA THR A 23 15.05 -3.87 22.21
C THR A 23 14.27 -2.55 22.27
N LEU A 24 13.89 -2.12 23.46
CA LEU A 24 13.13 -0.90 23.69
C LEU A 24 14.01 0.10 24.43
N THR A 25 14.35 1.18 23.77
CA THR A 25 15.28 2.23 24.25
C THR A 25 14.66 3.61 24.36
N HIS A 26 13.43 3.79 23.86
CA HIS A 26 12.76 5.08 23.77
C HIS A 26 11.56 5.17 24.71
N ALA A 27 11.34 6.34 25.28
CA ALA A 27 10.21 6.62 26.17
C ALA A 27 8.85 6.64 25.45
N ASN A 28 7.77 6.40 26.19
CA ASN A 28 6.39 6.39 25.69
C ASN A 28 6.20 5.53 24.45
N THR A 29 6.84 4.36 24.42
CA THR A 29 6.92 3.50 23.24
C THR A 29 6.52 2.08 23.59
N PHE A 30 5.78 1.43 22.69
CA PHE A 30 5.39 0.04 22.85
C PHE A 30 5.92 -0.84 21.72
N ILE A 31 6.19 -2.10 22.01
CA ILE A 31 6.58 -3.11 21.03
C ILE A 31 5.61 -4.28 21.12
N ILE A 32 5.06 -4.70 19.97
CA ILE A 32 4.20 -5.86 19.81
C ILE A 32 4.78 -6.70 18.67
N GLY A 33 5.51 -7.77 18.97
CA GLY A 33 6.15 -8.60 17.95
C GLY A 33 7.53 -9.08 18.34
N SER A 34 8.34 -9.47 17.36
CA SER A 34 9.68 -10.05 17.59
C SER A 34 10.73 -9.39 16.71
N ASN A 35 11.98 -9.37 17.19
CA ASN A 35 13.14 -8.79 16.49
C ASN A 35 12.96 -7.30 16.16
N LEU A 36 12.24 -6.57 16.98
CA LEU A 36 12.00 -5.13 16.81
C LEU A 36 12.88 -4.31 17.75
N THR A 37 13.39 -3.21 17.22
CA THR A 37 14.10 -2.18 18.00
C THR A 37 13.38 -0.86 17.86
N SER A 38 13.07 -0.21 18.97
CA SER A 38 12.49 1.13 18.92
C SER A 38 13.51 2.13 18.38
N THR A 39 13.08 2.99 17.47
CA THR A 39 13.91 4.03 16.82
C THR A 39 13.44 5.46 17.13
N ALA A 40 12.31 5.59 17.82
CA ALA A 40 11.73 6.88 18.16
C ALA A 40 10.81 6.77 19.38
N THR A 41 10.56 7.89 20.04
CA THR A 41 9.59 8.04 21.14
C THR A 41 8.16 8.15 20.63
N CYS A 42 7.18 7.81 21.47
CA CYS A 42 5.74 7.94 21.16
C CYS A 42 5.26 7.10 19.98
N TYR A 43 5.86 5.94 19.75
CA TYR A 43 5.47 5.00 18.69
C TYR A 43 5.06 3.65 19.25
N THR A 44 4.22 2.94 18.52
CA THR A 44 4.04 1.50 18.67
C THR A 44 4.69 0.79 17.50
N PHE A 45 5.66 -0.07 17.78
CA PHE A 45 6.37 -0.88 16.79
C PHE A 45 5.72 -2.26 16.75
N MET A 46 5.32 -2.72 15.57
CA MET A 46 4.77 -4.06 15.35
C MET A 46 5.21 -4.62 14.00
N ASN A 47 5.29 -5.95 13.89
CA ASN A 47 5.63 -6.58 12.62
C ASN A 47 4.49 -6.43 11.61
N ASN A 48 3.29 -6.84 12.00
CA ASN A 48 2.08 -6.74 11.19
C ASN A 48 0.90 -6.28 12.06
N ALA A 49 -0.07 -5.63 11.46
CA ALA A 49 -1.33 -5.31 12.09
C ALA A 49 -2.48 -5.74 11.18
N CYS A 50 -3.40 -6.55 11.70
CA CYS A 50 -4.68 -6.84 11.08
C CYS A 50 -5.77 -6.13 11.87
N VAL A 51 -6.53 -5.27 11.21
CA VAL A 51 -7.63 -4.50 11.82
C VAL A 51 -8.94 -4.95 11.18
N ALA A 52 -9.78 -5.63 11.96
CA ALA A 52 -11.08 -6.14 11.50
C ALA A 52 -12.16 -5.06 11.29
N GLY A 53 -11.82 -3.82 11.51
CA GLY A 53 -12.70 -2.66 11.37
C GLY A 53 -12.01 -1.50 10.67
N THR A 54 -12.41 -0.29 11.02
CA THR A 54 -11.87 0.93 10.40
C THR A 54 -10.59 1.37 11.08
N THR A 55 -9.54 1.63 10.31
CA THR A 55 -8.36 2.36 10.77
C THR A 55 -8.52 3.84 10.45
N ARG A 56 -8.44 4.69 11.49
CA ARG A 56 -8.44 6.15 11.33
C ARG A 56 -7.07 6.70 11.67
N THR A 57 -6.47 7.41 10.75
CA THR A 57 -5.17 8.09 10.94
C THR A 57 -5.21 9.46 10.28
N THR A 58 -4.44 10.41 10.81
CA THR A 58 -4.29 11.74 10.19
C THR A 58 -3.46 11.65 8.92
N THR A 59 -2.43 10.77 8.91
CA THR A 59 -1.53 10.58 7.78
C THR A 59 -1.08 9.13 7.72
N LEU A 60 -1.20 8.50 6.56
CA LEU A 60 -0.60 7.20 6.26
C LEU A 60 0.69 7.43 5.48
N ILE A 61 1.83 6.94 6.01
CA ILE A 61 3.13 7.01 5.35
C ILE A 61 3.57 5.59 5.00
N GLU A 62 3.72 5.33 3.72
CA GLU A 62 4.26 4.08 3.20
C GLU A 62 5.75 4.25 2.86
N THR A 63 6.58 3.33 3.36
CA THR A 63 8.03 3.37 3.12
C THR A 63 8.34 3.24 1.63
N SER A 64 8.98 4.26 1.04
CA SER A 64 9.28 4.31 -0.38
C SER A 64 10.65 4.90 -0.74
N ALA A 65 11.54 5.10 0.24
CA ALA A 65 12.86 5.68 -0.01
C ALA A 65 13.74 4.75 -0.88
N LYS A 66 14.50 5.36 -1.80
CA LYS A 66 15.37 4.66 -2.75
C LYS A 66 16.33 3.67 -2.06
N ARG A 67 16.84 4.01 -0.86
CA ARG A 67 17.76 3.15 -0.09
C ARG A 67 17.20 1.77 0.31
N PHE A 68 15.88 1.58 0.18
CA PHE A 68 15.21 0.30 0.45
C PHE A 68 14.82 -0.46 -0.81
N LYS A 69 15.25 0.00 -2.00
CA LYS A 69 14.86 -0.55 -3.29
C LYS A 69 16.07 -0.83 -4.14
N GLU A 70 16.02 -1.89 -4.90
CA GLU A 70 17.01 -2.26 -5.91
C GLU A 70 16.32 -2.59 -7.24
N CYS A 71 17.07 -2.76 -8.31
CA CYS A 71 16.54 -3.08 -9.65
C CYS A 71 15.42 -2.14 -10.12
N ILE A 72 15.59 -0.84 -9.89
CA ILE A 72 14.56 0.17 -10.18
C ILE A 72 14.47 0.39 -11.69
N LEU A 73 13.36 -0.01 -12.28
CA LEU A 73 13.04 0.17 -13.68
C LEU A 73 11.78 1.03 -13.86
N PRO A 74 11.67 1.79 -14.96
CA PRO A 74 10.43 2.49 -15.30
C PRO A 74 9.26 1.52 -15.48
N LEU A 75 8.09 1.92 -14.99
CA LEU A 75 6.87 1.15 -15.23
C LEU A 75 6.52 1.20 -16.71
N GLN A 76 6.20 0.04 -17.27
CA GLN A 76 5.78 -0.09 -18.67
C GLN A 76 4.42 0.56 -18.90
N ASP A 77 3.97 0.59 -20.15
CA ASP A 77 2.70 1.17 -20.55
C ASP A 77 1.51 0.50 -19.87
N GLN A 78 0.55 1.32 -19.40
CA GLN A 78 -0.54 0.88 -18.53
C GLN A 78 -1.94 1.10 -19.09
N ILE A 79 -2.11 1.93 -20.14
CA ILE A 79 -3.45 2.28 -20.65
C ILE A 79 -4.27 1.04 -21.00
N GLU A 80 -3.69 0.08 -21.71
CA GLU A 80 -4.41 -1.12 -22.14
C GLU A 80 -4.76 -2.05 -20.97
N ASN A 81 -3.95 -2.07 -19.93
CA ASN A 81 -4.23 -2.82 -18.73
C ASN A 81 -5.32 -2.15 -17.87
N ILE A 82 -5.25 -0.83 -17.71
CA ILE A 82 -6.27 -0.08 -16.95
C ILE A 82 -7.66 -0.20 -17.58
N LYS A 83 -7.76 -0.21 -18.90
CA LYS A 83 -9.04 -0.42 -19.60
C LYS A 83 -9.71 -1.75 -19.29
N LYS A 84 -8.96 -2.75 -18.84
CA LYS A 84 -9.49 -4.06 -18.47
C LYS A 84 -9.98 -4.13 -17.02
N LEU A 85 -9.61 -3.16 -16.18
CA LEU A 85 -10.10 -3.08 -14.81
C LEU A 85 -11.55 -2.62 -14.82
N GLU A 86 -12.41 -3.37 -14.15
CA GLU A 86 -13.84 -3.08 -14.01
C GLU A 86 -14.16 -2.65 -12.57
N PRO A 87 -14.35 -1.36 -12.30
CA PRO A 87 -14.88 -0.89 -11.02
C PRO A 87 -16.32 -1.35 -10.87
N VAL A 88 -16.68 -1.86 -9.71
CA VAL A 88 -18.02 -2.39 -9.43
C VAL A 88 -18.65 -1.77 -8.20
N GLU A 89 -19.99 -1.72 -8.17
CA GLU A 89 -20.76 -1.54 -6.96
C GLU A 89 -21.12 -2.92 -6.40
N PHE A 90 -20.98 -3.10 -5.08
CA PHE A 90 -21.31 -4.36 -4.43
C PHE A 90 -21.96 -4.15 -3.06
N GLN A 91 -22.38 -5.24 -2.44
CA GLN A 91 -22.84 -5.26 -1.06
C GLN A 91 -22.03 -6.26 -0.24
N TRP A 92 -21.61 -5.86 0.91
CA TRP A 92 -20.95 -6.75 1.86
C TRP A 92 -21.92 -7.86 2.30
N LYS A 93 -21.48 -9.11 2.25
CA LYS A 93 -22.31 -10.27 2.63
C LYS A 93 -22.75 -10.20 4.10
N LYS A 94 -21.87 -9.64 4.96
CA LYS A 94 -22.06 -9.58 6.41
C LYS A 94 -23.23 -8.71 6.84
N ASP A 95 -23.36 -7.51 6.31
CA ASP A 95 -24.26 -6.47 6.81
C ASP A 95 -25.09 -5.79 5.71
N LYS A 96 -24.90 -6.21 4.46
CA LYS A 96 -25.60 -5.67 3.28
C LYS A 96 -25.32 -4.19 3.00
N THR A 97 -24.29 -3.62 3.61
CA THR A 97 -23.85 -2.26 3.27
C THR A 97 -23.34 -2.22 1.83
N LYS A 98 -23.69 -1.15 1.11
CA LYS A 98 -23.25 -0.90 -0.26
C LYS A 98 -21.87 -0.27 -0.25
N ASP A 99 -21.06 -0.65 -1.22
CA ASP A 99 -19.71 -0.13 -1.40
C ASP A 99 -19.31 -0.16 -2.88
N ILE A 100 -18.18 0.43 -3.20
CA ILE A 100 -17.58 0.42 -4.54
C ILE A 100 -16.14 -0.06 -4.45
N GLY A 101 -15.67 -0.74 -5.49
CA GLY A 101 -14.29 -1.22 -5.53
C GLY A 101 -14.02 -2.11 -6.71
N PHE A 102 -13.02 -2.96 -6.58
CA PHE A 102 -12.66 -3.99 -7.54
C PHE A 102 -12.85 -5.37 -6.92
N ILE A 103 -13.12 -6.36 -7.76
CA ILE A 103 -13.05 -7.78 -7.41
C ILE A 103 -11.58 -8.19 -7.49
N ALA A 104 -11.03 -8.71 -6.39
CA ALA A 104 -9.60 -9.00 -6.30
C ALA A 104 -9.15 -10.10 -7.26
N GLU A 105 -10.01 -11.06 -7.54
CA GLU A 105 -9.80 -12.12 -8.52
C GLU A 105 -9.64 -11.55 -9.93
N ASP A 106 -10.46 -10.58 -10.32
CA ASP A 106 -10.39 -9.93 -11.65
C ASP A 106 -9.13 -9.07 -11.75
N VAL A 107 -8.77 -8.36 -10.68
CA VAL A 107 -7.52 -7.58 -10.61
C VAL A 107 -6.30 -8.49 -10.77
N LYS A 108 -6.30 -9.68 -10.19
CA LYS A 108 -5.19 -10.65 -10.29
C LYS A 108 -4.85 -11.02 -11.72
N GLU A 109 -5.85 -11.17 -12.59
CA GLU A 109 -5.64 -11.52 -13.99
C GLU A 109 -4.87 -10.45 -14.78
N ILE A 110 -4.92 -9.19 -14.31
CA ILE A 110 -4.30 -8.04 -14.97
C ILE A 110 -3.04 -7.58 -14.22
N TYR A 111 -3.12 -7.56 -12.90
CA TYR A 111 -2.09 -7.07 -11.98
C TYR A 111 -1.90 -8.01 -10.79
N PRO A 112 -1.26 -9.15 -10.95
CA PRO A 112 -1.06 -10.11 -9.84
C PRO A 112 -0.31 -9.50 -8.64
N ASP A 113 0.57 -8.52 -8.87
CA ASP A 113 1.33 -7.82 -7.82
C ASP A 113 0.49 -6.82 -7.00
N LEU A 114 -0.74 -6.55 -7.41
CA LEU A 114 -1.66 -5.67 -6.68
C LEU A 114 -2.63 -6.43 -5.78
N VAL A 115 -2.54 -7.74 -5.73
CA VAL A 115 -3.43 -8.58 -4.93
C VAL A 115 -2.73 -9.04 -3.64
N ALA A 116 -3.46 -9.02 -2.55
CA ALA A 116 -3.03 -9.57 -1.27
C ALA A 116 -3.65 -10.94 -1.05
N TYR A 117 -2.92 -11.81 -0.32
CA TYR A 117 -3.30 -13.18 -0.01
C TYR A 117 -3.33 -13.39 1.50
N GLU A 118 -4.20 -14.29 1.96
CA GLU A 118 -4.17 -14.84 3.31
C GLU A 118 -3.05 -15.87 3.47
N GLU A 119 -2.81 -16.33 4.70
CA GLU A 119 -1.75 -17.33 5.00
C GLU A 119 -1.99 -18.68 4.31
N ASP A 120 -3.24 -19.03 4.04
CA ASP A 120 -3.65 -20.25 3.32
C ASP A 120 -3.55 -20.13 1.80
N GLY A 121 -3.18 -18.94 1.28
CA GLY A 121 -3.03 -18.66 -0.14
C GLY A 121 -4.29 -18.19 -0.84
N GLU A 122 -5.41 -18.05 -0.13
CA GLU A 122 -6.62 -17.46 -0.68
C GLU A 122 -6.47 -15.96 -0.91
N ILE A 123 -7.15 -15.43 -1.92
CA ILE A 123 -7.14 -14.00 -2.23
C ILE A 123 -7.93 -13.24 -1.18
N SER A 124 -7.33 -12.22 -0.59
CA SER A 124 -7.98 -11.42 0.45
C SER A 124 -8.33 -10.00 0.04
N GLY A 125 -7.64 -9.41 -0.92
CA GLY A 125 -7.95 -8.03 -1.29
C GLY A 125 -7.03 -7.39 -2.31
N VAL A 126 -7.28 -6.11 -2.58
CA VAL A 126 -6.52 -5.29 -3.52
C VAL A 126 -5.68 -4.26 -2.78
N GLN A 127 -4.42 -4.12 -3.16
CA GLN A 127 -3.49 -3.12 -2.63
C GLN A 127 -3.72 -1.77 -3.35
N TYR A 128 -4.77 -1.06 -2.97
CA TYR A 128 -5.20 0.18 -3.63
C TYR A 128 -4.13 1.27 -3.66
N SER A 129 -3.26 1.34 -2.66
CA SER A 129 -2.16 2.32 -2.65
C SER A 129 -1.18 2.12 -3.82
N LYS A 130 -0.88 0.88 -4.17
CA LYS A 130 -0.03 0.58 -5.33
C LYS A 130 -0.70 0.92 -6.66
N LEU A 131 -2.02 0.82 -6.74
CA LEU A 131 -2.77 1.17 -7.94
C LEU A 131 -2.57 2.64 -8.33
N THR A 132 -2.29 3.53 -7.37
CA THR A 132 -2.01 4.95 -7.66
C THR A 132 -0.82 5.12 -8.59
N THR A 133 0.22 4.29 -8.50
CA THR A 133 1.40 4.37 -9.39
C THR A 133 1.06 3.98 -10.82
N VAL A 134 0.20 2.98 -10.99
CA VAL A 134 -0.34 2.53 -12.29
C VAL A 134 -1.17 3.63 -12.92
N LEU A 135 -2.06 4.27 -12.13
CA LEU A 135 -2.88 5.40 -12.59
C LEU A 135 -2.03 6.60 -13.02
N VAL A 136 -0.98 6.93 -12.27
CA VAL A 136 -0.06 8.02 -12.64
C VAL A 136 0.60 7.74 -14.00
N LYS A 137 1.08 6.50 -14.22
CA LYS A 137 1.68 6.13 -15.52
C LYS A 137 0.66 6.24 -16.66
N ALA A 138 -0.56 5.75 -16.46
CA ALA A 138 -1.62 5.85 -17.47
C ALA A 138 -2.00 7.31 -17.79
N LEU A 139 -2.09 8.18 -16.78
CA LEU A 139 -2.34 9.61 -16.98
C LEU A 139 -1.21 10.30 -17.76
N GLN A 140 0.05 9.95 -17.50
CA GLN A 140 1.18 10.46 -18.26
C GLN A 140 1.06 10.08 -19.74
N GLN A 141 0.75 8.81 -20.02
CA GLN A 141 0.55 8.34 -21.40
C GLN A 141 -0.64 9.02 -22.10
N GLN A 142 -1.78 9.16 -21.39
CA GLN A 142 -2.92 9.92 -21.94
C GLN A 142 -2.54 11.37 -22.27
N GLN A 143 -1.75 12.00 -21.41
CA GLN A 143 -1.28 13.37 -21.65
C GLN A 143 -0.39 13.47 -22.89
N GLU A 144 0.47 12.48 -23.12
CA GLU A 144 1.30 12.39 -24.32
C GLU A 144 0.44 12.22 -25.56
N GLN A 145 -0.54 11.31 -25.55
CA GLN A 145 -1.48 11.11 -26.66
C GLN A 145 -2.29 12.37 -26.98
N ILE A 146 -2.77 13.08 -25.96
CA ILE A 146 -3.49 14.34 -26.13
C ILE A 146 -2.59 15.41 -26.78
N GLN A 147 -1.33 15.48 -26.40
CA GLN A 147 -0.38 16.43 -27.01
C GLN A 147 -0.11 16.09 -28.47
N GLU A 148 0.01 14.83 -28.82
CA GLU A 148 0.18 14.37 -30.19
C GLU A 148 -1.02 14.70 -31.04
N LEU A 149 -2.23 14.37 -30.62
CA LEU A 149 -3.48 14.71 -31.29
C LEU A 149 -3.65 16.24 -31.49
N LYS A 150 -3.24 17.03 -30.51
CA LYS A 150 -3.27 18.50 -30.65
C LYS A 150 -2.32 19.00 -31.74
N LYS A 151 -1.13 18.41 -31.87
CA LYS A 151 -0.18 18.74 -32.92
C LYS A 151 -0.73 18.38 -34.30
N GLU A 152 -1.26 17.16 -34.42
CA GLU A 152 -1.90 16.70 -35.67
C GLU A 152 -3.05 17.62 -36.09
N LEU A 153 -3.94 17.95 -35.15
CA LEU A 153 -5.06 18.85 -35.39
C LEU A 153 -4.60 20.25 -35.81
N PHE A 154 -3.50 20.74 -35.24
CA PHE A 154 -2.92 22.03 -35.64
C PHE A 154 -2.40 21.99 -37.08
N ILE A 155 -1.71 20.92 -37.48
CA ILE A 155 -1.19 20.75 -38.85
C ILE A 155 -2.35 20.70 -39.85
N ILE A 156 -3.39 19.90 -39.55
CA ILE A 156 -4.56 19.80 -40.46
C ILE A 156 -5.23 21.15 -40.66
N LYS A 157 -5.38 21.93 -39.59
CA LYS A 157 -5.97 23.28 -39.66
C LYS A 157 -5.16 24.30 -40.48
N GLN A 158 -3.87 24.05 -40.67
CA GLN A 158 -3.01 24.95 -41.47
C GLN A 158 -3.02 24.59 -42.98
N GLN A 159 -3.51 23.40 -43.33
CA GLN A 159 -3.54 22.88 -44.70
C GLN A 159 -4.90 23.09 -45.41
N GLY A 160 -5.91 23.57 -44.72
CA GLY A 160 -7.25 23.88 -45.23
C GLY A 160 -7.53 25.37 -45.22
#